data_22e5622dcaa25ca5aa3ea8721dc320ea
#
_entry.id   22e5622dcaa25ca5aa3ea8721dc320ea
#
_cell.length_a   1.000
_cell.length_b   1.000
_cell.length_c   1.000
_cell.angle_alpha   90.00
_cell.angle_beta   90.00
_cell.angle_gamma   90.00
#
_symmetry.space_group_name_H-M   'P 1'
#
loop_
_entity.id
_entity.type
_entity.pdbx_description
1 polymer ?
#
loop_
_entity_poly.entity_id
_entity_poly.type
_entity_poly.pdbx_seq_one_letter_code
_entity_poly.pdbx_strand_id
1 'polypeptide(L)'
;LLASQLGNSEALVVKKSITKPEDLIGKRIAVPFISTTHYSLLAALKHWGIKPGQVQIINLQPPAIIAAWQRGDIDGAYVWAPAVNELEKEGTVLTDSEKVGQWGAPTLDVWVVRKDFAEKHPEVVKAFAKSAIDAQQPYISNPDEWLKHPANLEKLSRLSGVPEADVPGLVKGNTYLTPAQQIQQLNGPVSKAIVDTATFLKEQGKVPAVAADYSQFVTDRFVK
;
A
#
# COMPACT_ATOMS: atom_id res chain seq x y z
N LEU A 1 -4.17 1.02 14.79
CA LEU A 1 -3.51 -0.27 14.57
C LEU A 1 -3.07 -0.37 13.11
N LEU A 2 -1.83 -0.76 12.86
CA LEU A 2 -1.35 -1.03 11.52
C LEU A 2 -1.86 -2.40 11.08
N ALA A 3 -2.51 -2.44 9.91
CA ALA A 3 -2.91 -3.69 9.28
C ALA A 3 -1.70 -4.31 8.57
N SER A 4 -1.01 -3.51 7.75
CA SER A 4 0.23 -3.91 7.08
C SER A 4 1.03 -2.68 6.63
N GLN A 5 2.32 -2.86 6.42
CA GLN A 5 3.12 -1.96 5.61
C GLN A 5 3.12 -2.51 4.18
N LEU A 6 2.76 -1.66 3.22
CA LEU A 6 2.66 -2.05 1.83
C LEU A 6 4.05 -2.27 1.22
N GLY A 7 4.18 -3.32 0.47
CA GLY A 7 5.41 -3.74 -0.18
C GLY A 7 5.21 -3.98 -1.67
N ASN A 8 5.71 -5.09 -2.19
CA ASN A 8 5.64 -5.40 -3.62
C ASN A 8 4.25 -5.88 -4.09
N SER A 9 3.26 -5.99 -3.18
CA SER A 9 1.84 -6.14 -3.56
C SER A 9 1.31 -4.91 -4.32
N GLU A 10 2.01 -3.78 -4.24
CA GLU A 10 1.81 -2.59 -5.05
C GLU A 10 3.07 -2.31 -5.87
N ALA A 11 2.97 -2.25 -7.19
CA ALA A 11 4.12 -2.02 -8.05
C ALA A 11 3.80 -1.16 -9.28
N LEU A 12 4.82 -0.47 -9.76
CA LEU A 12 4.82 0.18 -11.07
C LEU A 12 5.26 -0.84 -12.12
N VAL A 13 4.29 -1.39 -12.83
CA VAL A 13 4.52 -2.29 -13.96
C VAL A 13 4.48 -1.49 -15.26
N VAL A 14 5.45 -1.71 -16.11
CA VAL A 14 5.63 -0.98 -17.38
C VAL A 14 5.84 -1.94 -18.54
N LYS A 15 5.63 -1.47 -19.76
CA LYS A 15 5.98 -2.23 -20.98
C LYS A 15 7.47 -2.56 -20.99
N LYS A 16 7.84 -3.72 -21.52
CA LYS A 16 9.23 -4.21 -21.60
C LYS A 16 10.19 -3.27 -22.33
N SER A 17 9.69 -2.32 -23.12
CA SER A 17 10.48 -1.27 -23.76
C SER A 17 10.94 -0.16 -22.80
N ILE A 18 10.35 -0.09 -21.61
CA ILE A 18 10.73 0.87 -20.55
C ILE A 18 11.64 0.10 -19.61
N THR A 19 12.92 0.41 -19.60
CA THR A 19 13.95 -0.35 -18.89
C THR A 19 14.59 0.43 -17.74
N LYS A 20 14.40 1.76 -17.73
CA LYS A 20 14.93 2.67 -16.72
C LYS A 20 13.96 3.83 -16.47
N PRO A 21 14.08 4.53 -15.33
CA PRO A 21 13.17 5.61 -14.97
C PRO A 21 13.00 6.71 -16.03
N GLU A 22 14.08 7.10 -16.71
CA GLU A 22 14.06 8.17 -17.70
C GLU A 22 13.17 7.84 -18.91
N ASP A 23 12.97 6.55 -19.19
CA ASP A 23 12.09 6.07 -20.28
C ASP A 23 10.62 6.36 -19.97
N LEU A 24 10.24 6.75 -18.75
CA LEU A 24 8.89 7.17 -18.38
C LEU A 24 8.51 8.54 -18.95
N ILE A 25 9.48 9.36 -19.34
CA ILE A 25 9.21 10.71 -19.88
C ILE A 25 8.35 10.59 -21.14
N GLY A 26 7.22 11.30 -21.14
CA GLY A 26 6.23 11.27 -22.23
C GLY A 26 5.31 10.04 -22.26
N LYS A 27 5.50 9.05 -21.35
CA LYS A 27 4.69 7.84 -21.30
C LYS A 27 3.37 8.03 -20.55
N ARG A 28 2.39 7.20 -20.89
CA ARG A 28 1.06 7.14 -20.29
C ARG A 28 1.08 6.15 -19.14
N ILE A 29 1.10 6.67 -17.91
CA ILE A 29 1.15 5.86 -16.68
C ILE A 29 -0.17 6.01 -15.94
N ALA A 30 -0.90 4.91 -15.84
CA ALA A 30 -2.16 4.88 -15.11
C ALA A 30 -1.95 4.65 -13.62
N VAL A 31 -2.79 5.30 -12.81
CA VAL A 31 -2.81 5.11 -11.37
C VAL A 31 -4.17 5.54 -10.81
N PRO A 32 -4.75 4.85 -9.81
CA PRO A 32 -5.92 5.35 -9.11
C PRO A 32 -5.57 6.60 -8.31
N PHE A 33 -6.15 7.75 -8.65
CA PHE A 33 -5.82 9.01 -7.99
C PHE A 33 -6.22 8.99 -6.50
N ILE A 34 -5.39 9.66 -5.69
CA ILE A 34 -5.59 9.79 -4.24
C ILE A 34 -5.50 8.44 -3.50
N SER A 35 -4.73 7.52 -4.06
CA SER A 35 -4.41 6.23 -3.45
C SER A 35 -2.97 6.18 -2.95
N THR A 36 -2.61 5.11 -2.27
CA THR A 36 -1.23 4.78 -1.87
C THR A 36 -0.32 4.68 -3.10
N THR A 37 -0.79 4.06 -4.18
CA THR A 37 -0.02 3.92 -5.42
C THR A 37 0.19 5.26 -6.15
N HIS A 38 -0.76 6.21 -6.06
CA HIS A 38 -0.53 7.56 -6.58
C HIS A 38 0.56 8.29 -5.79
N TYR A 39 0.52 8.19 -4.46
CA TYR A 39 1.56 8.73 -3.60
C TYR A 39 2.93 8.09 -3.92
N SER A 40 2.98 6.76 -4.04
CA SER A 40 4.20 6.02 -4.36
C SER A 40 4.75 6.37 -5.75
N LEU A 41 3.88 6.54 -6.77
CA LEU A 41 4.31 7.00 -8.09
C LEU A 41 4.97 8.38 -8.03
N LEU A 42 4.35 9.35 -7.37
CA LEU A 42 4.92 10.70 -7.25
C LEU A 42 6.21 10.71 -6.44
N ALA A 43 6.30 9.89 -5.39
CA ALA A 43 7.52 9.72 -4.60
C ALA A 43 8.65 9.09 -5.44
N ALA A 44 8.35 8.08 -6.26
CA ALA A 44 9.30 7.46 -7.16
C ALA A 44 9.81 8.44 -8.23
N LEU A 45 8.91 9.18 -8.87
CA LEU A 45 9.28 10.21 -9.84
C LEU A 45 10.20 11.26 -9.20
N LYS A 46 9.87 11.72 -7.99
CA LYS A 46 10.71 12.66 -7.23
C LYS A 46 12.10 12.09 -6.93
N HIS A 47 12.16 10.82 -6.49
CA HIS A 47 13.43 10.12 -6.22
C HIS A 47 14.32 10.06 -7.47
N TRP A 48 13.74 9.86 -8.64
CA TRP A 48 14.45 9.82 -9.92
C TRP A 48 14.69 11.19 -10.56
N GLY A 49 14.25 12.28 -9.92
CA GLY A 49 14.39 13.63 -10.46
C GLY A 49 13.48 13.94 -11.66
N ILE A 50 12.44 13.14 -11.88
CA ILE A 50 11.46 13.30 -12.95
C ILE A 50 10.30 14.15 -12.43
N LYS A 51 10.00 15.27 -13.09
CA LYS A 51 8.86 16.11 -12.73
C LYS A 51 7.55 15.39 -13.16
N PRO A 52 6.48 15.39 -12.34
CA PRO A 52 5.20 14.75 -12.71
C PRO A 52 4.65 15.20 -14.07
N GLY A 53 4.81 16.46 -14.42
CA GLY A 53 4.38 17.01 -15.72
C GLY A 53 5.16 16.49 -16.94
N GLN A 54 6.23 15.73 -16.75
CA GLN A 54 6.96 15.06 -17.85
C GLN A 54 6.39 13.67 -18.16
N VAL A 55 5.47 13.16 -17.32
CA VAL A 55 4.79 11.87 -17.47
C VAL A 55 3.30 12.12 -17.65
N GLN A 56 2.64 11.40 -18.55
CA GLN A 56 1.18 11.49 -18.72
C GLN A 56 0.50 10.60 -17.68
N ILE A 57 0.24 11.15 -16.48
CA ILE A 57 -0.40 10.41 -15.40
C ILE A 57 -1.91 10.39 -15.62
N ILE A 58 -2.49 9.19 -15.70
CA ILE A 58 -3.90 8.97 -16.06
C ILE A 58 -4.63 8.36 -14.86
N ASN A 59 -5.75 8.97 -14.48
CA ASN A 59 -6.61 8.44 -13.42
C ASN A 59 -7.47 7.30 -13.92
N LEU A 60 -7.13 6.07 -13.55
CA LEU A 60 -7.95 4.88 -13.84
C LEU A 60 -8.07 4.01 -12.59
N GLN A 61 -9.23 3.38 -12.40
CA GLN A 61 -9.43 2.37 -11.37
C GLN A 61 -8.89 1.01 -11.82
N PRO A 62 -8.54 0.08 -10.90
CA PRO A 62 -7.85 -1.16 -11.24
C PRO A 62 -8.49 -1.98 -12.39
N PRO A 63 -9.82 -2.17 -12.47
CA PRO A 63 -10.41 -2.88 -13.61
C PRO A 63 -10.21 -2.15 -14.94
N ALA A 64 -10.27 -0.81 -14.95
CA ALA A 64 -10.03 -0.01 -16.15
C ALA A 64 -8.55 0.01 -16.54
N ILE A 65 -7.63 -0.10 -15.58
CA ILE A 65 -6.19 -0.25 -15.81
C ILE A 65 -5.92 -1.55 -16.57
N ILE A 66 -6.48 -2.68 -16.13
CA ILE A 66 -6.33 -3.98 -16.81
C ILE A 66 -6.81 -3.86 -18.27
N ALA A 67 -8.00 -3.31 -18.48
CA ALA A 67 -8.56 -3.15 -19.82
C ALA A 67 -7.72 -2.23 -20.71
N ALA A 68 -7.23 -1.10 -20.18
CA ALA A 68 -6.38 -0.17 -20.92
C ALA A 68 -5.00 -0.77 -21.25
N TRP A 69 -4.44 -1.57 -20.35
CA TRP A 69 -3.20 -2.31 -20.56
C TRP A 69 -3.33 -3.30 -21.72
N GLN A 70 -4.39 -4.13 -21.71
CA GLN A 70 -4.65 -5.13 -22.73
C GLN A 70 -4.84 -4.51 -24.12
N ARG A 71 -5.46 -3.32 -24.21
CA ARG A 71 -5.60 -2.59 -25.48
C ARG A 71 -4.36 -1.83 -25.92
N GLY A 72 -3.35 -1.68 -25.04
CA GLY A 72 -2.18 -0.87 -25.30
C GLY A 72 -2.41 0.64 -25.18
N ASP A 73 -3.47 1.07 -24.49
CA ASP A 73 -3.81 2.48 -24.29
C ASP A 73 -2.89 3.17 -23.25
N ILE A 74 -2.20 2.39 -22.41
CA ILE A 74 -1.23 2.85 -21.41
C ILE A 74 0.11 2.15 -21.61
N ASP A 75 1.17 2.79 -21.10
CA ASP A 75 2.54 2.29 -21.22
C ASP A 75 3.03 1.68 -19.89
N GLY A 76 2.29 1.92 -18.81
CA GLY A 76 2.49 1.34 -17.51
C GLY A 76 1.38 1.73 -16.55
N ALA A 77 1.38 1.10 -15.36
CA ALA A 77 0.52 1.48 -14.26
C ALA A 77 1.15 1.18 -12.90
N TYR A 78 0.86 2.03 -11.92
CA TYR A 78 1.15 1.73 -10.52
C TYR A 78 -0.16 1.31 -9.86
N VAL A 79 -0.25 0.05 -9.47
CA VAL A 79 -1.51 -0.56 -9.01
C VAL A 79 -1.21 -1.70 -8.04
N TRP A 80 -2.23 -2.17 -7.34
CA TRP A 80 -2.17 -3.29 -6.40
C TRP A 80 -2.81 -4.57 -6.94
N ALA A 81 -2.59 -5.69 -6.25
CA ALA A 81 -3.21 -6.98 -6.55
C ALA A 81 -4.76 -6.91 -6.44
N PRO A 82 -5.51 -7.60 -7.32
CA PRO A 82 -5.02 -8.53 -8.34
C PRO A 82 -4.58 -7.87 -9.66
N ALA A 83 -4.81 -6.57 -9.87
CA ALA A 83 -4.51 -5.92 -11.14
C ALA A 83 -3.01 -5.93 -11.46
N VAL A 84 -2.14 -5.72 -10.47
CA VAL A 84 -0.68 -5.78 -10.67
C VAL A 84 -0.26 -7.12 -11.26
N ASN A 85 -0.82 -8.23 -10.76
CA ASN A 85 -0.49 -9.58 -11.22
C ASN A 85 -0.85 -9.78 -12.70
N GLU A 86 -1.96 -9.18 -13.15
CA GLU A 86 -2.34 -9.24 -14.57
C GLU A 86 -1.34 -8.48 -15.47
N LEU A 87 -0.88 -7.32 -15.01
CA LEU A 87 0.08 -6.53 -15.77
C LEU A 87 1.47 -7.21 -15.83
N GLU A 88 1.89 -7.86 -14.75
CA GLU A 88 3.17 -8.55 -14.64
C GLU A 88 3.33 -9.72 -15.62
N LYS A 89 2.22 -10.32 -16.11
CA LYS A 89 2.27 -11.40 -17.11
C LYS A 89 2.98 -10.96 -18.39
N GLU A 90 2.86 -9.69 -18.75
CA GLU A 90 3.39 -9.14 -20.01
C GLU A 90 4.38 -7.98 -19.81
N GLY A 91 4.35 -7.36 -18.62
CA GLY A 91 5.15 -6.20 -18.25
C GLY A 91 6.41 -6.54 -17.47
N THR A 92 7.06 -5.48 -17.00
CA THR A 92 8.23 -5.54 -16.11
C THR A 92 8.00 -4.60 -14.94
N VAL A 93 8.29 -5.04 -13.73
CA VAL A 93 8.28 -4.18 -12.53
C VAL A 93 9.46 -3.22 -12.59
N LEU A 94 9.20 -1.93 -12.62
CA LEU A 94 10.23 -0.89 -12.58
C LEU A 94 10.58 -0.53 -11.13
N THR A 95 9.58 -0.45 -10.26
CA THR A 95 9.70 -0.29 -8.81
C THR A 95 8.43 -0.78 -8.11
N ASP A 96 8.48 -0.86 -6.78
CA ASP A 96 7.38 -1.26 -5.92
C ASP A 96 7.32 -0.39 -4.66
N SER A 97 6.26 -0.55 -3.85
CA SER A 97 6.05 0.25 -2.64
C SER A 97 7.05 -0.09 -1.53
N GLU A 98 7.68 -1.26 -1.55
CA GLU A 98 8.78 -1.59 -0.62
C GLU A 98 9.99 -0.70 -0.89
N LYS A 99 10.44 -0.62 -2.15
CA LYS A 99 11.55 0.26 -2.54
C LYS A 99 11.26 1.73 -2.29
N VAL A 100 10.04 2.16 -2.63
CA VAL A 100 9.61 3.54 -2.36
C VAL A 100 9.62 3.84 -0.86
N GLY A 101 9.20 2.86 -0.03
CA GLY A 101 9.31 2.94 1.42
C GLY A 101 10.75 3.07 1.91
N GLN A 102 11.69 2.30 1.34
CA GLN A 102 13.13 2.38 1.64
C GLN A 102 13.72 3.75 1.25
N TRP A 103 13.17 4.43 0.25
CA TRP A 103 13.54 5.81 -0.12
C TRP A 103 12.94 6.87 0.80
N GLY A 104 12.18 6.46 1.84
CA GLY A 104 11.63 7.34 2.86
C GLY A 104 10.16 7.73 2.68
N ALA A 105 9.45 7.08 1.76
CA ALA A 105 8.02 7.31 1.51
C ALA A 105 7.18 6.03 1.67
N PRO A 106 7.17 5.40 2.89
CA PRO A 106 6.41 4.19 3.13
C PRO A 106 4.90 4.44 3.08
N THR A 107 4.17 3.45 2.61
CA THR A 107 2.70 3.41 2.64
C THR A 107 2.21 2.33 3.59
N LEU A 108 1.09 2.58 4.25
CA LEU A 108 0.57 1.76 5.34
C LEU A 108 -0.93 1.55 5.18
N ASP A 109 -1.39 0.33 5.40
CA ASP A 109 -2.79 0.07 5.70
C ASP A 109 -3.02 0.16 7.20
N VAL A 110 -4.08 0.85 7.61
CA VAL A 110 -4.36 1.09 9.02
C VAL A 110 -5.84 0.89 9.36
N TRP A 111 -6.10 0.37 10.54
CA TRP A 111 -7.42 0.49 11.16
C TRP A 111 -7.47 1.75 12.02
N VAL A 112 -8.50 2.54 11.78
CA VAL A 112 -8.77 3.75 12.53
C VAL A 112 -10.08 3.61 13.29
N VAL A 113 -10.22 4.33 14.39
CA VAL A 113 -11.41 4.39 15.21
C VAL A 113 -11.73 5.85 15.53
N ARG A 114 -13.00 6.20 15.61
CA ARG A 114 -13.40 7.53 16.08
C ARG A 114 -12.98 7.71 17.54
N LYS A 115 -12.45 8.90 17.86
CA LYS A 115 -11.96 9.22 19.19
C LYS A 115 -13.03 9.05 20.27
N ASP A 116 -14.22 9.59 20.02
CA ASP A 116 -15.36 9.51 20.93
C ASP A 116 -15.83 8.07 21.19
N PHE A 117 -15.75 7.19 20.19
CA PHE A 117 -16.03 5.76 20.35
C PHE A 117 -14.95 5.06 21.18
N ALA A 118 -13.67 5.36 20.91
CA ALA A 118 -12.57 4.77 21.65
C ALA A 118 -12.54 5.19 23.13
N GLU A 119 -13.02 6.40 23.44
CA GLU A 119 -13.15 6.89 24.82
C GLU A 119 -14.33 6.25 25.56
N LYS A 120 -15.47 6.03 24.87
CA LYS A 120 -16.68 5.44 25.47
C LYS A 120 -16.62 3.91 25.57
N HIS A 121 -15.90 3.25 24.65
CA HIS A 121 -15.86 1.79 24.49
C HIS A 121 -14.45 1.26 24.35
N PRO A 122 -13.51 1.60 25.30
CA PRO A 122 -12.11 1.20 25.19
C PRO A 122 -11.90 -0.31 25.18
N GLU A 123 -12.77 -1.08 25.87
CA GLU A 123 -12.75 -2.52 25.92
C GLU A 123 -13.06 -3.15 24.56
N VAL A 124 -13.98 -2.56 23.79
CA VAL A 124 -14.33 -3.02 22.43
C VAL A 124 -13.16 -2.78 21.48
N VAL A 125 -12.54 -1.60 21.55
CA VAL A 125 -11.38 -1.27 20.72
C VAL A 125 -10.19 -2.18 21.05
N LYS A 126 -9.96 -2.45 22.34
CA LYS A 126 -8.92 -3.38 22.78
C LYS A 126 -9.18 -4.81 22.29
N ALA A 127 -10.43 -5.29 22.38
CA ALA A 127 -10.81 -6.62 21.90
C ALA A 127 -10.63 -6.73 20.38
N PHE A 128 -11.01 -5.69 19.62
CA PHE A 128 -10.78 -5.64 18.17
C PHE A 128 -9.28 -5.69 17.85
N ALA A 129 -8.48 -4.83 18.46
CA ALA A 129 -7.03 -4.79 18.24
C ALA A 129 -6.37 -6.14 18.56
N LYS A 130 -6.75 -6.77 19.68
CA LYS A 130 -6.28 -8.10 20.04
C LYS A 130 -6.66 -9.14 19.00
N SER A 131 -7.91 -9.16 18.56
CA SER A 131 -8.37 -10.12 17.54
C SER A 131 -7.63 -9.96 16.21
N ALA A 132 -7.35 -8.73 15.79
CA ALA A 132 -6.60 -8.46 14.58
C ALA A 132 -5.13 -8.93 14.69
N ILE A 133 -4.50 -8.68 15.83
CA ILE A 133 -3.13 -9.16 16.12
C ILE A 133 -3.09 -10.69 16.17
N ASP A 134 -4.00 -11.31 16.92
CA ASP A 134 -4.07 -12.76 17.06
C ASP A 134 -4.28 -13.45 15.70
N ALA A 135 -5.06 -12.84 14.80
CA ALA A 135 -5.30 -13.38 13.46
C ALA A 135 -4.04 -13.35 12.56
N GLN A 136 -3.17 -12.37 12.73
CA GLN A 136 -1.92 -12.24 11.97
C GLN A 136 -0.77 -13.07 12.56
N GLN A 137 -0.80 -13.33 13.87
CA GLN A 137 0.29 -13.97 14.59
C GLN A 137 0.73 -15.33 14.03
N PRO A 138 -0.17 -16.25 13.60
CA PRO A 138 0.26 -17.51 13.00
C PRO A 138 1.10 -17.34 11.73
N TYR A 139 0.73 -16.38 10.87
CA TYR A 139 1.52 -16.04 9.69
C TYR A 139 2.88 -15.41 10.07
N ILE A 140 2.86 -14.42 10.96
CA ILE A 140 4.08 -13.73 11.41
C ILE A 140 5.09 -14.71 12.01
N SER A 141 4.60 -15.70 12.80
CA SER A 141 5.45 -16.67 13.48
C SER A 141 6.08 -17.70 12.55
N ASN A 142 5.37 -18.15 11.52
CA ASN A 142 5.85 -19.14 10.56
C ASN A 142 5.16 -18.97 9.20
N PRO A 143 5.61 -18.01 8.38
CA PRO A 143 4.98 -17.68 7.11
C PRO A 143 4.89 -18.87 6.14
N ASP A 144 5.96 -19.65 6.03
CA ASP A 144 6.02 -20.74 5.06
C ASP A 144 5.08 -21.89 5.44
N GLU A 145 4.97 -22.22 6.71
CA GLU A 145 4.03 -23.24 7.18
C GLU A 145 2.57 -22.78 7.02
N TRP A 146 2.30 -21.53 7.38
CA TRP A 146 0.98 -20.94 7.24
C TRP A 146 0.50 -20.95 5.77
N LEU A 147 1.40 -20.66 4.82
CA LEU A 147 1.11 -20.64 3.38
C LEU A 147 0.98 -22.04 2.75
N LYS A 148 1.48 -23.07 3.40
CA LYS A 148 1.25 -24.46 2.95
C LYS A 148 -0.15 -25.00 3.29
N HIS A 149 -0.87 -24.34 4.19
CA HIS A 149 -2.16 -24.80 4.65
C HIS A 149 -3.29 -24.46 3.66
N PRO A 150 -3.91 -25.43 2.96
CA PRO A 150 -4.88 -25.14 1.89
C PRO A 150 -6.06 -24.28 2.34
N ALA A 151 -6.57 -24.49 3.55
CA ALA A 151 -7.70 -23.72 4.09
C ALA A 151 -7.38 -22.22 4.28
N ASN A 152 -6.11 -21.86 4.48
CA ASN A 152 -5.70 -20.45 4.56
C ASN A 152 -5.74 -19.80 3.17
N LEU A 153 -5.24 -20.51 2.15
CA LEU A 153 -5.22 -20.03 0.77
C LEU A 153 -6.64 -19.90 0.22
N GLU A 154 -7.47 -20.95 0.37
CA GLU A 154 -8.88 -20.93 -0.02
C GLU A 154 -9.63 -19.76 0.61
N LYS A 155 -9.49 -19.59 1.94
CA LYS A 155 -10.18 -18.52 2.67
C LYS A 155 -9.77 -17.13 2.17
N LEU A 156 -8.48 -16.89 1.97
CA LEU A 156 -8.01 -15.61 1.44
C LEU A 156 -8.43 -15.39 -0.01
N SER A 157 -8.31 -16.41 -0.86
CA SER A 157 -8.77 -16.35 -2.24
C SER A 157 -10.26 -15.95 -2.32
N ARG A 158 -11.11 -16.61 -1.57
CA ARG A 158 -12.55 -16.34 -1.52
C ARG A 158 -12.87 -14.91 -1.01
N LEU A 159 -12.10 -14.41 -0.04
CA LEU A 159 -12.36 -13.09 0.56
C LEU A 159 -11.75 -11.94 -0.24
N SER A 160 -10.61 -12.15 -0.90
CA SER A 160 -9.91 -11.12 -1.67
C SER A 160 -10.26 -11.10 -3.15
N GLY A 161 -10.82 -12.19 -3.67
CA GLY A 161 -11.02 -12.39 -5.11
C GLY A 161 -9.73 -12.72 -5.89
N VAL A 162 -8.61 -12.91 -5.18
CA VAL A 162 -7.33 -13.30 -5.77
C VAL A 162 -7.32 -14.82 -5.97
N PRO A 163 -6.89 -15.35 -7.12
CA PRO A 163 -6.73 -16.81 -7.31
C PRO A 163 -5.84 -17.43 -6.23
N GLU A 164 -6.15 -18.65 -5.78
CA GLU A 164 -5.36 -19.31 -4.71
C GLU A 164 -3.86 -19.38 -5.02
N ALA A 165 -3.51 -19.59 -6.28
CA ALA A 165 -2.11 -19.63 -6.72
C ALA A 165 -1.37 -18.30 -6.48
N ASP A 166 -2.08 -17.18 -6.47
CA ASP A 166 -1.51 -15.84 -6.32
C ASP A 166 -1.54 -15.34 -4.85
N VAL A 167 -2.31 -16.03 -3.97
CA VAL A 167 -2.42 -15.66 -2.54
C VAL A 167 -1.06 -15.59 -1.83
N PRO A 168 -0.11 -16.53 -2.05
CA PRO A 168 1.22 -16.42 -1.43
C PRO A 168 1.96 -15.13 -1.80
N GLY A 169 1.88 -14.69 -3.04
CA GLY A 169 2.45 -13.41 -3.51
C GLY A 169 1.78 -12.21 -2.85
N LEU A 170 0.43 -12.21 -2.79
CA LEU A 170 -0.33 -11.16 -2.12
C LEU A 170 0.08 -11.00 -0.65
N VAL A 171 0.18 -12.10 0.09
CA VAL A 171 0.49 -12.06 1.53
C VAL A 171 1.95 -11.69 1.76
N LYS A 172 2.89 -12.31 1.04
CA LYS A 172 4.33 -11.99 1.13
C LYS A 172 4.66 -10.59 0.63
N GLY A 173 3.81 -10.01 -0.21
CA GLY A 173 3.96 -8.66 -0.74
C GLY A 173 3.74 -7.54 0.27
N ASN A 174 3.36 -7.87 1.51
CA ASN A 174 3.15 -6.91 2.60
C ASN A 174 3.91 -7.35 3.85
N THR A 175 4.28 -6.38 4.69
CA THR A 175 4.89 -6.65 5.99
C THR A 175 3.85 -6.52 7.09
N TYR A 176 3.69 -7.57 7.88
CA TYR A 176 2.81 -7.63 9.06
C TYR A 176 3.68 -7.51 10.31
N LEU A 177 3.28 -6.64 11.24
CA LEU A 177 4.11 -6.26 12.36
C LEU A 177 3.70 -6.98 13.64
N THR A 178 4.67 -7.48 14.37
CA THR A 178 4.47 -7.96 15.75
C THR A 178 3.97 -6.84 16.66
N PRO A 179 3.33 -7.14 17.82
CA PRO A 179 2.90 -6.10 18.77
C PRO A 179 4.01 -5.12 19.15
N ALA A 180 5.22 -5.63 19.40
CA ALA A 180 6.35 -4.77 19.73
C ALA A 180 6.75 -3.82 18.61
N GLN A 181 6.77 -4.32 17.37
CA GLN A 181 7.04 -3.49 16.18
C GLN A 181 5.92 -2.47 15.95
N GLN A 182 4.65 -2.84 16.17
CA GLN A 182 3.53 -1.90 16.08
C GLN A 182 3.67 -0.75 17.07
N ILE A 183 4.01 -1.04 18.34
CA ILE A 183 4.25 -0.02 19.36
C ILE A 183 5.39 0.90 18.93
N GLN A 184 6.48 0.35 18.40
CA GLN A 184 7.61 1.15 17.90
C GLN A 184 7.17 2.08 16.75
N GLN A 185 6.41 1.60 15.80
CA GLN A 185 5.92 2.39 14.67
C GLN A 185 4.95 3.50 15.12
N LEU A 186 4.02 3.17 16.01
CA LEU A 186 3.04 4.14 16.55
C LEU A 186 3.69 5.26 17.37
N ASN A 187 4.84 5.01 18.00
CA ASN A 187 5.55 6.00 18.82
C ASN A 187 6.52 6.91 18.03
N GLY A 188 6.44 6.94 16.70
CA GLY A 188 7.30 7.84 15.92
C GLY A 188 6.98 7.82 14.42
N PRO A 189 7.38 6.78 13.67
CA PRO A 189 7.32 6.76 12.20
C PRO A 189 5.93 7.01 11.62
N VAL A 190 4.87 6.50 12.24
CA VAL A 190 3.48 6.68 11.78
C VAL A 190 3.07 8.15 11.78
N SER A 191 3.45 8.93 12.80
CA SER A 191 3.12 10.37 12.83
C SER A 191 3.75 11.11 11.65
N LYS A 192 5.00 10.76 11.28
CA LYS A 192 5.65 11.31 10.09
C LYS A 192 4.92 10.90 8.81
N ALA A 193 4.58 9.63 8.65
CA ALA A 193 3.84 9.14 7.49
C ALA A 193 2.48 9.86 7.32
N ILE A 194 1.80 10.20 8.42
CA ILE A 194 0.56 10.99 8.37
C ILE A 194 0.83 12.41 7.86
N VAL A 195 1.90 13.08 8.32
CA VAL A 195 2.30 14.41 7.82
C VAL A 195 2.61 14.36 6.32
N ASP A 196 3.37 13.36 5.87
CA ASP A 196 3.71 13.18 4.47
C ASP A 196 2.46 12.93 3.61
N THR A 197 1.54 12.09 4.09
CA THR A 197 0.23 11.84 3.44
C THR A 197 -0.63 13.11 3.40
N ALA A 198 -0.71 13.85 4.49
CA ALA A 198 -1.47 15.11 4.54
C ALA A 198 -0.87 16.16 3.58
N THR A 199 0.46 16.20 3.45
CA THR A 199 1.14 17.07 2.49
C THR A 199 0.79 16.70 1.06
N PHE A 200 0.85 15.42 0.71
CA PHE A 200 0.39 14.91 -0.58
C PHE A 200 -1.07 15.29 -0.85
N LEU A 201 -1.98 15.05 0.11
CA LEU A 201 -3.38 15.39 -0.04
C LEU A 201 -3.61 16.90 -0.23
N LYS A 202 -2.81 17.74 0.42
CA LYS A 202 -2.84 19.20 0.22
C LYS A 202 -2.39 19.57 -1.19
N GLU A 203 -1.31 19.00 -1.67
CA GLU A 203 -0.79 19.21 -3.04
C GLU A 203 -1.82 18.76 -4.10
N GLN A 204 -2.61 17.72 -3.78
CA GLN A 204 -3.73 17.26 -4.62
C GLN A 204 -5.05 18.05 -4.42
N GLY A 205 -5.05 19.13 -3.61
CA GLY A 205 -6.22 19.97 -3.35
C GLY A 205 -7.34 19.29 -2.55
N LYS A 206 -7.03 18.21 -1.79
CA LYS A 206 -8.02 17.43 -1.04
C LYS A 206 -8.17 17.88 0.41
N VAL A 207 -7.16 18.52 0.96
CA VAL A 207 -7.23 19.15 2.28
C VAL A 207 -6.70 20.59 2.21
N PRO A 208 -7.27 21.52 2.98
CA PRO A 208 -6.89 22.95 2.91
C PRO A 208 -5.54 23.23 3.57
N ALA A 209 -5.16 22.44 4.57
CA ALA A 209 -3.95 22.66 5.36
C ALA A 209 -3.39 21.34 5.87
N VAL A 210 -2.09 21.36 6.21
CA VAL A 210 -1.39 20.31 6.92
C VAL A 210 -1.11 20.78 8.33
N ALA A 211 -1.45 19.98 9.35
CA ALA A 211 -1.10 20.31 10.72
C ALA A 211 0.40 20.05 10.96
N ALA A 212 0.98 20.79 11.90
CA ALA A 212 2.38 20.62 12.26
C ALA A 212 2.65 19.27 12.96
N ASP A 213 1.63 18.73 13.63
CA ASP A 213 1.71 17.48 14.39
C ASP A 213 0.38 16.71 14.34
N TYR A 214 0.49 15.40 14.14
CA TYR A 214 -0.62 14.44 14.14
C TYR A 214 -0.50 13.42 15.26
N SER A 215 0.45 13.54 16.18
CA SER A 215 0.68 12.59 17.28
C SER A 215 -0.55 12.39 18.15
N GLN A 216 -1.38 13.43 18.32
CA GLN A 216 -2.64 13.35 19.06
C GLN A 216 -3.68 12.37 18.48
N PHE A 217 -3.51 11.96 17.21
CA PHE A 217 -4.38 10.99 16.54
C PHE A 217 -3.78 9.58 16.52
N VAL A 218 -2.61 9.39 17.13
CA VAL A 218 -1.90 8.12 17.17
C VAL A 218 -1.78 7.65 18.62
N THR A 219 -2.09 6.40 18.89
CA THR A 219 -1.95 5.81 20.24
C THR A 219 -1.63 4.33 20.16
N ASP A 220 -0.75 3.87 21.03
CA ASP A 220 -0.36 2.47 21.22
C ASP A 220 -1.14 1.78 22.37
N ARG A 221 -2.02 2.50 23.07
CA ARG A 221 -2.69 2.02 24.29
C ARG A 221 -3.54 0.77 24.08
N PHE A 222 -3.98 0.50 22.85
CA PHE A 222 -4.80 -0.67 22.54
C PHE A 222 -3.99 -1.85 21.99
N VAL A 223 -2.70 -1.68 21.78
CA VAL A 223 -1.76 -2.72 21.32
C VAL A 223 -1.03 -3.36 22.51
N LYS A 224 -1.00 -2.66 23.66
CA LYS A 224 -0.41 -3.09 24.94
C LYS A 224 -1.25 -4.11 25.68
#